data_9b6e9ec2aa355067e8e2ff473e4a25e5
#
_entry.id   9b6e9ec2aa355067e8e2ff473e4a25e5
#
_cell.length_a   1.000
_cell.length_b   1.000
_cell.length_c   1.000
_cell.angle_alpha   90.00
_cell.angle_beta   90.00
_cell.angle_gamma   90.00
#
_symmetry.space_group_name_H-M   'P 1'
#
loop_
_entity.id
_entity.type
_entity.pdbx_description
1 polymer ?
#
loop_
_entity_poly.entity_id
_entity_poly.type
_entity_poly.pdbx_seq_one_letter_code
_entity_poly.pdbx_strand_id
1 'polypeptide(L)'
;MAQVAEVEVAKDGSVRVRRVVCAVDCGIVVNPNIVQAQIEGAIIFGITAALYGAITLKDGRVEQANFDTYQMLRINEAPAIEVHILHGSETPGGMGEPGTSAIVPAVANAIFAATGRRLRKMPVDTTALKQPA
;
A
#
# COMPACT_ATOMS: atom_id res chain seq x y z
N MET A 1 1.40 5.10 -14.28
CA MET A 1 0.49 4.52 -13.27
C MET A 1 -0.03 5.61 -12.34
N ALA A 2 -1.30 5.54 -11.94
CA ALA A 2 -1.92 6.37 -10.92
C ALA A 2 -2.69 5.49 -9.95
N GLN A 3 -2.65 5.83 -8.65
CA GLN A 3 -3.37 5.08 -7.61
C GLN A 3 -4.09 6.04 -6.67
N VAL A 4 -5.32 5.67 -6.30
CA VAL A 4 -6.14 6.35 -5.30
C VAL A 4 -6.53 5.33 -4.24
N ALA A 5 -6.30 5.68 -2.96
CA ALA A 5 -6.69 4.85 -1.83
C ALA A 5 -7.82 5.48 -1.04
N GLU A 6 -8.77 4.68 -0.58
CA GLU A 6 -9.79 5.03 0.39
C GLU A 6 -9.42 4.40 1.73
N VAL A 7 -9.34 5.22 2.78
CA VAL A 7 -8.96 4.78 4.11
C VAL A 7 -10.01 5.13 5.16
N GLU A 8 -10.06 4.31 6.19
CA GLU A 8 -10.76 4.59 7.43
C GLU A 8 -9.72 4.78 8.53
N VAL A 9 -9.85 5.85 9.32
CA VAL A 9 -9.00 6.13 10.48
C VAL A 9 -9.89 6.12 11.71
N ALA A 10 -9.67 5.15 12.58
CA ALA A 10 -10.44 5.01 13.81
C ALA A 10 -9.97 6.00 14.89
N LYS A 11 -10.77 6.19 15.94
CA LYS A 11 -10.45 7.13 17.05
C LYS A 11 -9.15 6.78 17.77
N ASP A 12 -8.80 5.50 17.83
CA ASP A 12 -7.54 5.01 18.42
C ASP A 12 -6.32 5.24 17.52
N GLY A 13 -6.54 5.80 16.31
CA GLY A 13 -5.51 6.07 15.31
C GLY A 13 -5.22 4.90 14.38
N SER A 14 -5.88 3.76 14.55
CA SER A 14 -5.70 2.63 13.62
C SER A 14 -6.22 2.99 12.22
N VAL A 15 -5.50 2.53 11.20
CA VAL A 15 -5.79 2.81 9.79
C VAL A 15 -6.16 1.52 9.09
N ARG A 16 -7.24 1.56 8.31
CA ARG A 16 -7.62 0.48 7.40
C ARG A 16 -7.78 1.02 5.99
N VAL A 17 -7.09 0.42 5.03
CA VAL A 17 -7.32 0.68 3.61
C VAL A 17 -8.54 -0.13 3.18
N ARG A 18 -9.57 0.55 2.67
CA ARG A 18 -10.85 -0.08 2.28
C ARG A 18 -10.89 -0.43 0.80
N ARG A 19 -10.37 0.46 -0.03
CA ARG A 19 -10.40 0.33 -1.47
C ARG A 19 -9.21 1.01 -2.11
N VAL A 20 -8.73 0.44 -3.20
CA VAL A 20 -7.70 1.05 -4.05
C VAL A 20 -8.17 0.99 -5.51
N VAL A 21 -8.08 2.12 -6.20
CA VAL A 21 -8.28 2.19 -7.65
C VAL A 21 -6.92 2.47 -8.29
N CYS A 22 -6.53 1.62 -9.23
CA CYS A 22 -5.25 1.72 -9.94
C CYS A 22 -5.49 1.82 -11.44
N ALA A 23 -4.98 2.86 -12.06
CA ALA A 23 -4.89 2.98 -13.51
C ALA A 23 -3.44 2.80 -13.96
N VAL A 24 -3.21 1.88 -14.91
CA VAL A 24 -1.87 1.52 -15.36
C VAL A 24 -1.81 1.43 -16.88
N ASP A 25 -0.75 2.00 -17.45
CA ASP A 25 -0.31 1.77 -18.81
C ASP A 25 0.99 0.98 -18.77
N CYS A 26 0.98 -0.19 -19.35
CA CYS A 26 2.16 -1.06 -19.48
C CYS A 26 2.52 -1.36 -20.95
N GLY A 27 1.98 -0.56 -21.88
CA GLY A 27 2.15 -0.79 -23.31
C GLY A 27 1.37 -2.01 -23.80
N ILE A 28 2.03 -2.86 -24.58
CA ILE A 28 1.40 -4.09 -25.09
C ILE A 28 1.14 -5.06 -23.94
N VAL A 29 -0.13 -5.40 -23.75
CA VAL A 29 -0.59 -6.34 -22.72
C VAL A 29 -0.69 -7.74 -23.32
N VAL A 30 0.24 -8.61 -22.95
CA VAL A 30 0.23 -10.01 -23.40
C VAL A 30 -0.84 -10.83 -22.70
N ASN A 31 -0.99 -10.63 -21.39
CA ASN A 31 -2.01 -11.32 -20.59
C ASN A 31 -2.58 -10.35 -19.51
N PRO A 32 -3.81 -9.85 -19.71
CA PRO A 32 -4.45 -8.91 -18.78
C PRO A 32 -4.60 -9.45 -17.36
N ASN A 33 -4.89 -10.75 -17.21
CA ASN A 33 -5.10 -11.37 -15.91
C ASN A 33 -3.78 -11.39 -15.10
N ILE A 34 -2.65 -11.61 -15.77
CA ILE A 34 -1.33 -11.59 -15.12
C ILE A 34 -0.99 -10.15 -14.71
N VAL A 35 -1.26 -9.16 -15.55
CA VAL A 35 -1.04 -7.74 -15.21
C VAL A 35 -1.88 -7.37 -13.98
N GLN A 36 -3.14 -7.73 -13.95
CA GLN A 36 -4.02 -7.48 -12.80
C GLN A 36 -3.47 -8.15 -11.54
N ALA A 37 -3.12 -9.43 -11.59
CA ALA A 37 -2.58 -10.16 -10.44
C ALA A 37 -1.29 -9.54 -9.88
N GLN A 38 -0.39 -9.07 -10.77
CA GLN A 38 0.83 -8.37 -10.36
C GLN A 38 0.53 -7.04 -9.66
N ILE A 39 -0.41 -6.26 -10.18
CA ILE A 39 -0.81 -4.98 -9.57
C ILE A 39 -1.47 -5.21 -8.21
N GLU A 40 -2.40 -6.16 -8.10
CA GLU A 40 -3.06 -6.49 -6.83
C GLU A 40 -2.05 -6.95 -5.77
N GLY A 41 -1.14 -7.86 -6.13
CA GLY A 41 -0.08 -8.34 -5.24
C GLY A 41 0.87 -7.22 -4.81
N ALA A 42 1.28 -6.36 -5.73
CA ALA A 42 2.16 -5.24 -5.47
C ALA A 42 1.51 -4.18 -4.55
N ILE A 43 0.21 -3.90 -4.73
CA ILE A 43 -0.56 -3.01 -3.85
C ILE A 43 -0.63 -3.57 -2.43
N ILE A 44 -0.97 -4.84 -2.26
CA ILE A 44 -1.03 -5.49 -0.93
C ILE A 44 0.34 -5.46 -0.24
N PHE A 45 1.41 -5.74 -0.99
CA PHE A 45 2.77 -5.65 -0.48
C PHE A 45 3.13 -4.22 -0.04
N GLY A 46 2.81 -3.21 -0.86
CA GLY A 46 3.05 -1.81 -0.54
C GLY A 46 2.24 -1.30 0.65
N ILE A 47 0.99 -1.76 0.82
CA ILE A 47 0.18 -1.45 2.02
C ILE A 47 0.83 -2.06 3.27
N THR A 48 1.39 -3.27 3.18
CA THR A 48 2.17 -3.86 4.28
C THR A 48 3.33 -2.95 4.68
N ALA A 49 4.09 -2.44 3.71
CA ALA A 49 5.18 -1.51 3.97
C ALA A 49 4.69 -0.18 4.59
N ALA A 50 3.56 0.34 4.11
CA ALA A 50 2.99 1.59 4.61
C ALA A 50 2.49 1.49 6.06
N LEU A 51 1.86 0.37 6.45
CA LEU A 51 1.18 0.24 7.73
C LEU A 51 2.02 -0.48 8.79
N TYR A 52 2.86 -1.46 8.40
CA TYR A 52 3.48 -2.41 9.34
C TYR A 52 4.99 -2.58 9.13
N GLY A 53 5.50 -2.36 7.91
CA GLY A 53 6.86 -2.74 7.53
C GLY A 53 7.94 -2.01 8.29
N ALA A 54 8.42 -2.59 9.39
CA ALA A 54 9.54 -2.08 10.15
C ALA A 54 10.51 -3.20 10.51
N ILE A 55 11.79 -2.95 10.28
CA ILE A 55 12.89 -3.78 10.76
C ILE A 55 13.69 -2.94 11.75
N THR A 56 13.83 -3.43 12.97
CA THR A 56 14.55 -2.79 14.06
C THR A 56 15.78 -3.59 14.45
N LEU A 57 16.81 -2.87 14.86
CA LEU A 57 18.08 -3.47 15.28
C LEU A 57 18.28 -3.22 16.77
N LYS A 58 18.60 -4.28 17.51
CA LYS A 58 18.99 -4.22 18.90
C LYS A 58 20.26 -5.03 19.12
N ASP A 59 21.26 -4.42 19.76
CA ASP A 59 22.56 -5.04 20.04
C ASP A 59 23.21 -5.70 18.81
N GLY A 60 23.09 -5.04 17.63
CA GLY A 60 23.65 -5.52 16.36
C GLY A 60 22.85 -6.66 15.70
N ARG A 61 21.67 -6.98 16.18
CA ARG A 61 20.80 -8.03 15.63
C ARG A 61 19.44 -7.49 15.23
N VAL A 62 18.83 -8.10 14.20
CA VAL A 62 17.44 -7.83 13.80
C VAL A 62 16.50 -8.41 14.85
N GLU A 63 15.52 -7.61 15.31
CA GLU A 63 14.53 -8.06 16.29
C GLU A 63 13.43 -8.91 15.64
N GLN A 64 13.07 -8.64 14.36
CA GLN A 64 12.08 -9.38 13.60
C GLN A 64 12.72 -10.66 13.03
N ALA A 65 12.62 -11.76 13.75
CA ALA A 65 13.32 -13.00 13.43
C ALA A 65 12.50 -13.97 12.57
N ASN A 66 11.17 -13.87 12.56
CA ASN A 66 10.28 -14.79 11.83
C ASN A 66 8.91 -14.16 11.57
N PHE A 67 8.00 -14.89 10.94
CA PHE A 67 6.63 -14.46 10.56
C PHE A 67 5.74 -14.07 11.74
N ASP A 68 6.04 -14.48 12.94
CA ASP A 68 5.35 -14.11 14.18
C ASP A 68 5.77 -12.72 14.69
N THR A 69 7.00 -12.29 14.38
CA THR A 69 7.56 -11.02 14.82
C THR A 69 7.60 -9.95 13.74
N TYR A 70 7.46 -10.34 12.46
CA TYR A 70 7.32 -9.41 11.33
C TYR A 70 5.85 -9.31 10.92
N GLN A 71 5.24 -8.17 11.19
CA GLN A 71 3.83 -7.94 10.84
C GLN A 71 3.66 -7.69 9.34
N MET A 72 2.63 -8.32 8.79
CA MET A 72 2.20 -8.16 7.40
C MET A 72 0.69 -7.99 7.33
N LEU A 73 0.20 -7.34 6.28
CA LEU A 73 -1.23 -7.28 5.98
C LEU A 73 -1.80 -8.71 5.87
N ARG A 74 -2.90 -8.96 6.56
CA ARG A 74 -3.58 -10.26 6.53
C ARG A 74 -4.71 -10.25 5.50
N ILE A 75 -5.15 -11.43 5.08
CA ILE A 75 -6.18 -11.57 4.03
C ILE A 75 -7.50 -10.87 4.37
N ASN A 76 -7.87 -10.82 5.65
CA ASN A 76 -9.07 -10.11 6.12
C ASN A 76 -8.92 -8.59 6.21
N GLU A 77 -7.70 -8.08 6.02
CA GLU A 77 -7.37 -6.64 6.00
C GLU A 77 -7.18 -6.13 4.57
N ALA A 78 -7.04 -7.05 3.59
CA ALA A 78 -6.84 -6.68 2.20
C ALA A 78 -8.01 -5.81 1.69
N PRO A 79 -7.72 -4.69 1.00
CA PRO A 79 -8.75 -3.83 0.43
C PRO A 79 -9.39 -4.45 -0.81
N ALA A 80 -10.54 -3.91 -1.22
CA ALA A 80 -11.01 -4.09 -2.58
C ALA A 80 -10.07 -3.36 -3.54
N ILE A 81 -9.61 -4.04 -4.60
CA ILE A 81 -8.68 -3.46 -5.58
C ILE A 81 -9.33 -3.49 -6.96
N GLU A 82 -9.36 -2.32 -7.61
CA GLU A 82 -9.85 -2.16 -8.98
C GLU A 82 -8.67 -1.75 -9.86
N VAL A 83 -8.41 -2.54 -10.90
CA VAL A 83 -7.32 -2.30 -11.84
C VAL A 83 -7.87 -1.94 -13.20
N HIS A 84 -7.49 -0.78 -13.71
CA HIS A 84 -7.82 -0.28 -15.05
C HIS A 84 -6.57 -0.29 -15.91
N ILE A 85 -6.49 -1.19 -16.87
CA ILE A 85 -5.37 -1.29 -17.81
C ILE A 85 -5.68 -0.36 -18.98
N LEU A 86 -4.81 0.63 -19.20
CA LEU A 86 -4.90 1.58 -20.30
C LEU A 86 -4.07 1.10 -21.49
N HIS A 87 -4.55 1.37 -22.68
CA HIS A 87 -3.83 1.10 -23.92
C HIS A 87 -3.17 2.40 -24.39
N GLY A 88 -1.91 2.59 -24.09
CA GLY A 88 -1.24 3.86 -24.34
C GLY A 88 0.03 3.80 -25.18
N SER A 89 0.87 2.81 -25.06
CA SER A 89 2.13 2.72 -25.78
C SER A 89 2.27 1.41 -26.58
N GLU A 90 3.08 1.44 -27.63
CA GLU A 90 3.35 0.24 -28.44
C GLU A 90 4.44 -0.65 -27.81
N THR A 91 5.26 -0.10 -26.94
CA THR A 91 6.38 -0.84 -26.32
C THR A 91 5.94 -1.49 -25.00
N PRO A 92 6.18 -2.79 -24.81
CA PRO A 92 5.87 -3.45 -23.54
C PRO A 92 6.67 -2.86 -22.38
N GLY A 93 6.00 -2.57 -21.26
CA GLY A 93 6.61 -2.13 -20.01
C GLY A 93 6.60 -3.22 -18.95
N GLY A 94 7.53 -3.16 -17.99
CA GLY A 94 7.56 -4.07 -16.85
C GLY A 94 6.43 -3.81 -15.86
N MET A 95 5.79 -4.87 -15.32
CA MET A 95 4.67 -4.80 -14.40
C MET A 95 4.89 -5.56 -13.07
N GLY A 96 6.11 -5.95 -12.77
CA GLY A 96 6.40 -6.70 -11.55
C GLY A 96 6.21 -5.89 -10.27
N GLU A 97 6.77 -4.68 -10.20
CA GLU A 97 6.87 -3.90 -8.96
C GLU A 97 6.20 -2.51 -8.97
N PRO A 98 5.79 -1.92 -10.10
CA PRO A 98 5.32 -0.53 -10.12
C PRO A 98 4.14 -0.26 -9.18
N GLY A 99 3.27 -1.25 -8.92
CA GLY A 99 2.15 -1.14 -7.99
C GLY A 99 2.56 -0.81 -6.57
N THR A 100 3.74 -1.27 -6.13
CA THR A 100 4.26 -1.06 -4.77
C THR A 100 4.65 0.39 -4.51
N SER A 101 5.26 1.06 -5.48
CA SER A 101 5.82 2.40 -5.27
C SER A 101 4.75 3.48 -5.12
N ALA A 102 3.63 3.38 -5.84
CA ALA A 102 2.59 4.39 -5.87
C ALA A 102 1.57 4.26 -4.72
N ILE A 103 1.40 3.07 -4.13
CA ILE A 103 0.40 2.87 -3.07
C ILE A 103 0.79 3.52 -1.75
N VAL A 104 2.07 3.56 -1.38
CA VAL A 104 2.53 4.15 -0.13
C VAL A 104 2.17 5.64 -0.05
N PRO A 105 2.51 6.49 -1.04
CA PRO A 105 2.07 7.88 -1.02
C PRO A 105 0.56 8.05 -1.20
N ALA A 106 -0.14 7.15 -1.91
CA ALA A 106 -1.60 7.19 -2.02
C ALA A 106 -2.26 7.00 -0.64
N VAL A 107 -1.80 6.02 0.15
CA VAL A 107 -2.27 5.81 1.54
C VAL A 107 -1.96 7.01 2.42
N ALA A 108 -0.74 7.56 2.36
CA ALA A 108 -0.38 8.74 3.14
C ALA A 108 -1.24 9.97 2.80
N ASN A 109 -1.56 10.17 1.53
CA ASN A 109 -2.45 11.24 1.08
C ASN A 109 -3.90 11.02 1.51
N ALA A 110 -4.40 9.78 1.46
CA ALA A 110 -5.73 9.43 1.94
C ALA A 110 -5.86 9.67 3.45
N ILE A 111 -4.86 9.30 4.25
CA ILE A 111 -4.81 9.61 5.69
C ILE A 111 -4.84 11.12 5.93
N PHE A 112 -4.08 11.88 5.15
CA PHE A 112 -4.10 13.34 5.25
C PHE A 112 -5.48 13.93 4.92
N ALA A 113 -6.12 13.44 3.87
CA ALA A 113 -7.48 13.88 3.49
C ALA A 113 -8.51 13.57 4.60
N ALA A 114 -8.37 12.42 5.26
CA ALA A 114 -9.29 12.01 6.34
C ALA A 114 -9.04 12.72 7.68
N THR A 115 -7.79 13.14 7.97
CA THR A 115 -7.40 13.59 9.33
C THR A 115 -6.79 14.98 9.38
N GLY A 116 -6.39 15.55 8.25
CA GLY A 116 -5.59 16.78 8.19
C GLY A 116 -4.14 16.60 8.64
N ARG A 117 -3.72 15.40 9.06
CA ARG A 117 -2.37 15.13 9.57
C ARG A 117 -1.46 14.59 8.47
N ARG A 118 -0.37 15.30 8.21
CA ARG A 118 0.62 14.93 7.18
C ARG A 118 1.70 14.03 7.77
N LEU A 119 1.67 12.73 7.42
CA LEU A 119 2.70 11.77 7.77
C LEU A 119 3.84 11.83 6.74
N ARG A 120 5.09 11.80 7.22
CA ARG A 120 6.31 11.82 6.40
C ARG A 120 7.28 10.69 6.75
N LYS A 121 6.85 9.79 7.63
CA LYS A 121 7.61 8.61 8.06
C LYS A 121 6.69 7.40 7.96
N MET A 122 7.23 6.30 7.48
CA MET A 122 6.59 4.99 7.42
C MET A 122 7.37 3.97 8.26
N PRO A 123 6.72 2.94 8.78
CA PRO A 123 5.28 2.70 8.73
C PRO A 123 4.48 3.77 9.47
N VAL A 124 3.16 3.81 9.21
CA VAL A 124 2.24 4.79 9.80
C VAL A 124 2.30 4.75 11.33
N ASP A 125 2.60 5.89 11.93
CA ASP A 125 2.51 6.05 13.39
C ASP A 125 1.05 6.29 13.80
N THR A 126 0.39 5.24 14.27
CA THR A 126 -1.01 5.30 14.73
C THR A 126 -1.19 6.20 15.94
N THR A 127 -0.14 6.40 16.76
CA THR A 127 -0.23 7.29 17.94
C THR A 127 -0.37 8.75 17.53
N ALA A 128 0.26 9.13 16.41
CA ALA A 128 0.14 10.46 15.83
C ALA A 128 -1.26 10.74 15.25
N LEU A 129 -2.07 9.71 15.02
CA LEU A 129 -3.42 9.81 14.43
C LEU A 129 -4.55 9.76 15.46
N LYS A 130 -4.25 9.44 16.73
CA LYS A 130 -5.26 9.39 17.79
C LYS A 130 -6.03 10.71 17.89
N GLN A 131 -7.34 10.60 17.99
CA GLN A 131 -8.20 11.75 18.25
C GLN A 131 -8.31 11.99 19.75
N PRO A 132 -8.40 13.26 20.21
CA PRO A 132 -8.69 13.54 21.60
C PRO A 132 -10.04 12.90 21.99
N ALA A 133 -10.13 12.43 23.21
CA ALA A 133 -11.34 11.87 23.77
C ALA A 133 -12.42 12.94 23.92
#